data_ab4056877dabe858687e5b9825d08e82
#
_entry.id   ab4056877dabe858687e5b9825d08e82
#
_cell.length_a   1.000
_cell.length_b   1.000
_cell.length_c   1.000
_cell.angle_alpha   90.00
_cell.angle_beta   90.00
_cell.angle_gamma   90.00
#
_symmetry.space_group_name_H-M   'P 1'
#
loop_
_entity.id
_entity.type
_entity.pdbx_description
1 polymer ?
#
loop_
_entity_poly.entity_id
_entity_poly.type
_entity_poly.pdbx_seq_one_letter_code
_entity_poly.pdbx_strand_id
1 'polypeptide(L)'
;MNRREFMQVLAVAAAGGMALSHHETAAAKAAAAFYDLPKFGNVHLLHFTDCHAQLLPIYFREPSVNLGIGEQANKPPHLVGEAFLKAYGLRPGTQDAYAFTYLDFAAAARTYGKVGGFAHLATLVKRMKASRPGALLLDGGDTWQGSGTAMWTKGQDMVDATLALGVDVMTAHWEFTYGAEHVKSVVEEQLKGKIDFVAQNVQTNDFGDPVFAPYTIRTMNGVPVAIIGQAFPYTPIANPRYFVPDWTFGIQEERLQSMVDEVRGKGAQVVVVLSHNGM
;
A
#
# COMPACT_ATOMS: atom_id res chain seq x y z
N MET A 1 -4.19 0.36 -14.83
CA MET A 1 -5.48 1.08 -14.61
C MET A 1 -5.24 2.54 -14.96
N ASN A 2 -5.99 3.09 -15.92
CA ASN A 2 -5.85 4.50 -16.30
C ASN A 2 -6.64 5.41 -15.33
N ARG A 3 -6.39 6.75 -15.36
CA ARG A 3 -7.07 7.72 -14.49
C ARG A 3 -8.60 7.62 -14.56
N ARG A 4 -9.15 7.31 -15.72
CA ARG A 4 -10.60 7.20 -15.96
C ARG A 4 -11.17 5.94 -15.28
N GLU A 5 -10.48 4.83 -15.36
CA GLU A 5 -10.84 3.59 -14.68
C GLU A 5 -10.76 3.76 -13.16
N PHE A 6 -9.73 4.43 -12.66
CA PHE A 6 -9.60 4.77 -11.23
C PHE A 6 -10.76 5.66 -10.75
N MET A 7 -11.14 6.67 -11.52
CA MET A 7 -12.29 7.53 -11.18
C MET A 7 -13.62 6.77 -11.24
N GLN A 8 -13.77 5.82 -12.15
CA GLN A 8 -14.93 4.92 -12.19
C GLN A 8 -14.99 4.02 -10.96
N VAL A 9 -13.84 3.48 -10.53
CA VAL A 9 -13.72 2.68 -9.30
C VAL A 9 -14.10 3.51 -8.07
N LEU A 10 -13.61 4.75 -7.99
CA LEU A 10 -13.98 5.67 -6.91
C LEU A 10 -15.47 6.03 -6.92
N ALA A 11 -16.04 6.26 -8.09
CA ALA A 11 -17.47 6.53 -8.22
C ALA A 11 -18.32 5.33 -7.79
N VAL A 12 -17.90 4.10 -8.10
CA VAL A 12 -18.56 2.88 -7.66
C VAL A 12 -18.40 2.65 -6.15
N ALA A 13 -17.22 2.90 -5.59
CA ALA A 13 -16.98 2.82 -4.16
C ALA A 13 -17.78 3.86 -3.37
N ALA A 14 -17.88 5.09 -3.91
CA ALA A 14 -18.69 6.16 -3.35
C ALA A 14 -20.19 5.84 -3.41
N ALA A 15 -20.68 5.29 -4.52
CA ALA A 15 -22.06 4.84 -4.67
C ALA A 15 -22.37 3.64 -3.74
N GLY A 16 -21.41 2.75 -3.51
CA GLY A 16 -21.54 1.65 -2.54
C GLY A 16 -21.67 2.11 -1.09
N GLY A 17 -21.01 3.21 -0.71
CA GLY A 17 -21.14 3.82 0.62
C GLY A 17 -22.51 4.44 0.90
N MET A 18 -23.26 4.82 -0.13
CA MET A 18 -24.64 5.33 0.00
C MET A 18 -25.68 4.25 0.32
N ALA A 19 -25.32 2.98 0.21
CA ALA A 19 -26.25 1.84 0.25
C ALA A 19 -26.41 1.18 1.64
N LEU A 20 -25.86 1.75 2.70
CA LEU A 20 -26.01 1.21 4.07
C LEU A 20 -27.37 1.46 4.73
N SER A 21 -28.36 1.99 4.02
CA SER A 21 -29.77 2.03 4.45
C SER A 21 -30.57 0.91 3.75
N HIS A 22 -30.66 -0.21 4.38
CA HIS A 22 -31.64 -1.32 4.30
C HIS A 22 -32.29 -1.75 2.96
N HIS A 23 -31.87 -1.23 1.80
CA HIS A 23 -32.18 -1.80 0.48
C HIS A 23 -30.89 -1.89 -0.31
N GLU A 24 -30.48 -3.11 -0.70
CA GLU A 24 -29.43 -3.30 -1.69
C GLU A 24 -29.80 -2.55 -2.98
N THR A 25 -29.24 -1.38 -3.14
CA THR A 25 -29.43 -0.59 -4.37
C THR A 25 -28.66 -1.25 -5.53
N ALA A 26 -29.06 -0.94 -6.77
CA ALA A 26 -28.31 -1.39 -7.95
C ALA A 26 -26.82 -0.98 -7.89
N ALA A 27 -26.51 0.16 -7.27
CA ALA A 27 -25.14 0.63 -7.05
C ALA A 27 -24.35 -0.24 -6.07
N ALA A 28 -24.98 -0.74 -4.99
CA ALA A 28 -24.34 -1.66 -4.04
C ALA A 28 -24.06 -3.03 -4.69
N LYS A 29 -24.99 -3.53 -5.51
CA LYS A 29 -24.77 -4.74 -6.31
C LYS A 29 -23.62 -4.56 -7.32
N ALA A 30 -23.55 -3.42 -8.00
CA ALA A 30 -22.47 -3.11 -8.91
C ALA A 30 -21.12 -3.01 -8.17
N ALA A 31 -21.07 -2.35 -7.00
CA ALA A 31 -19.87 -2.27 -6.17
C ALA A 31 -19.43 -3.64 -5.63
N ALA A 32 -20.38 -4.49 -5.23
CA ALA A 32 -20.10 -5.85 -4.80
C ALA A 32 -19.56 -6.72 -5.95
N ALA A 33 -20.05 -6.53 -7.17
CA ALA A 33 -19.62 -7.23 -8.36
C ALA A 33 -18.24 -6.79 -8.85
N PHE A 34 -17.74 -5.61 -8.44
CA PHE A 34 -16.43 -5.11 -8.82
C PHE A 34 -15.28 -6.06 -8.48
N TYR A 35 -15.38 -6.75 -7.33
CA TYR A 35 -14.42 -7.76 -6.89
C TYR A 35 -14.81 -9.18 -7.27
N ASP A 36 -15.86 -9.36 -8.06
CA ASP A 36 -16.28 -10.67 -8.57
C ASP A 36 -15.53 -10.99 -9.86
N LEU A 37 -14.21 -11.14 -9.72
CA LEU A 37 -13.31 -11.41 -10.83
C LEU A 37 -13.41 -12.87 -11.29
N PRO A 38 -13.39 -13.12 -12.60
CA PRO A 38 -13.36 -14.47 -13.13
C PRO A 38 -12.20 -15.28 -12.55
N LYS A 39 -12.45 -16.56 -12.27
CA LYS A 39 -11.42 -17.48 -11.81
C LYS A 39 -10.85 -18.21 -13.01
N PHE A 40 -9.56 -18.11 -13.22
CA PHE A 40 -8.83 -18.85 -14.24
C PHE A 40 -7.43 -19.18 -13.70
N GLY A 41 -6.90 -20.32 -14.18
CA GLY A 41 -5.63 -20.84 -13.67
C GLY A 41 -5.74 -21.42 -12.25
N ASN A 42 -4.60 -21.83 -11.72
CA ASN A 42 -4.47 -22.48 -10.41
C ASN A 42 -3.50 -21.77 -9.45
N VAL A 43 -2.85 -20.70 -9.89
CA VAL A 43 -2.04 -19.79 -9.06
C VAL A 43 -2.80 -18.49 -8.86
N HIS A 44 -3.15 -18.18 -7.62
CA HIS A 44 -3.90 -16.96 -7.27
C HIS A 44 -3.11 -16.11 -6.29
N LEU A 45 -2.76 -14.91 -6.69
CA LEU A 45 -2.09 -13.93 -5.85
C LEU A 45 -3.05 -12.79 -5.55
N LEU A 46 -3.22 -12.47 -4.28
CA LEU A 46 -3.88 -11.27 -3.81
C LEU A 46 -2.80 -10.28 -3.40
N HIS A 47 -2.89 -9.06 -3.87
CA HIS A 47 -1.87 -8.05 -3.60
C HIS A 47 -2.54 -6.77 -3.08
N PHE A 48 -1.94 -6.21 -2.04
CA PHE A 48 -2.21 -4.86 -1.56
C PHE A 48 -0.88 -4.16 -1.25
N THR A 49 -0.89 -2.85 -1.16
CA THR A 49 0.28 -2.02 -0.90
C THR A 49 -0.17 -0.64 -0.39
N ASP A 50 0.75 0.14 0.16
CA ASP A 50 0.54 1.55 0.51
C ASP A 50 -0.64 1.78 1.47
N CYS A 51 -0.75 0.94 2.48
CA CYS A 51 -1.79 1.11 3.50
C CYS A 51 -1.54 2.31 4.42
N HIS A 52 -0.30 2.80 4.47
CA HIS A 52 0.10 3.99 5.23
C HIS A 52 -0.46 4.03 6.66
N ALA A 53 -0.37 2.89 7.35
CA ALA A 53 -0.86 2.68 8.70
C ALA A 53 -2.32 3.12 8.93
N GLN A 54 -3.16 3.00 7.89
CA GLN A 54 -4.59 3.28 8.00
C GLN A 54 -5.33 2.10 8.64
N LEU A 55 -5.12 1.89 9.92
CA LEU A 55 -5.76 0.81 10.68
C LEU A 55 -7.28 0.99 10.76
N LEU A 56 -7.72 2.21 11.03
CA LEU A 56 -9.14 2.57 11.14
C LEU A 56 -9.63 3.25 9.86
N PRO A 57 -10.93 3.15 9.55
CA PRO A 57 -11.53 3.90 8.45
C PRO A 57 -11.39 5.41 8.66
N ILE A 58 -11.10 6.14 7.59
CA ILE A 58 -10.99 7.60 7.57
C ILE A 58 -11.93 8.19 6.51
N TYR A 59 -12.17 9.51 6.56
CA TYR A 59 -12.85 10.18 5.47
C TYR A 59 -12.00 10.17 4.22
N PHE A 60 -12.64 10.03 3.08
CA PHE A 60 -11.98 9.89 1.77
C PHE A 60 -10.98 11.02 1.46
N ARG A 61 -11.27 12.23 1.91
CA ARG A 61 -10.38 13.39 1.83
C ARG A 61 -10.41 14.16 3.14
N GLU A 62 -9.35 14.91 3.36
CA GLU A 62 -9.27 15.87 4.46
C GLU A 62 -9.79 17.24 3.99
N PRO A 63 -10.27 18.11 4.92
CA PRO A 63 -10.56 19.48 4.60
C PRO A 63 -9.32 20.18 4.04
N SER A 64 -9.51 21.06 3.08
CA SER A 64 -8.43 21.92 2.61
C SER A 64 -7.93 22.83 3.74
N VAL A 65 -6.61 22.90 3.94
CA VAL A 65 -5.98 23.65 5.03
C VAL A 65 -5.01 24.69 4.46
N ASN A 66 -5.14 25.93 4.93
CA ASN A 66 -4.17 26.98 4.66
C ASN A 66 -3.03 26.91 5.69
N LEU A 67 -1.82 26.58 5.23
CA LEU A 67 -0.63 26.45 6.07
C LEU A 67 0.24 27.73 6.13
N GLY A 68 -0.18 28.80 5.48
CA GLY A 68 0.50 30.09 5.53
C GLY A 68 0.37 30.73 6.92
N ILE A 69 1.47 31.18 7.50
CA ILE A 69 1.52 31.86 8.79
C ILE A 69 2.13 33.25 8.66
N GLY A 70 1.79 34.16 9.62
CA GLY A 70 2.30 35.54 9.61
C GLY A 70 1.94 36.26 8.31
N GLU A 71 2.93 36.87 7.68
CA GLU A 71 2.76 37.63 6.44
C GLU A 71 2.41 36.75 5.22
N GLN A 72 2.60 35.44 5.29
CA GLN A 72 2.26 34.50 4.23
C GLN A 72 0.83 33.95 4.33
N ALA A 73 0.12 34.27 5.41
CA ALA A 73 -1.27 33.84 5.57
C ALA A 73 -2.14 34.40 4.42
N ASN A 74 -2.94 33.51 3.81
CA ASN A 74 -3.81 33.85 2.67
C ASN A 74 -3.10 34.38 1.41
N LYS A 75 -1.80 34.10 1.25
CA LYS A 75 -1.04 34.42 0.03
C LYS A 75 -0.63 33.11 -0.70
N PRO A 76 -0.46 33.18 -2.05
CA PRO A 76 0.17 32.06 -2.75
C PRO A 76 1.58 31.74 -2.19
N PRO A 77 1.94 30.45 -2.09
CA PRO A 77 1.22 29.24 -2.52
C PRO A 77 0.27 28.65 -1.46
N HIS A 78 0.02 29.32 -0.36
CA HIS A 78 -0.73 28.82 0.80
C HIS A 78 -2.24 29.01 0.71
N LEU A 79 -2.77 29.29 -0.46
CA LEU A 79 -4.21 29.44 -0.67
C LEU A 79 -4.90 28.08 -0.80
N VAL A 80 -6.10 27.98 -0.20
CA VAL A 80 -6.99 26.83 -0.33
C VAL A 80 -8.45 27.27 -0.48
N GLY A 81 -9.31 26.36 -0.88
CA GLY A 81 -10.75 26.60 -0.96
C GLY A 81 -11.10 27.73 -1.95
N GLU A 82 -12.09 28.53 -1.58
CA GLU A 82 -12.58 29.62 -2.43
C GLU A 82 -11.50 30.68 -2.73
N ALA A 83 -10.61 30.97 -1.77
CA ALA A 83 -9.53 31.92 -1.97
C ALA A 83 -8.56 31.45 -3.06
N PHE A 84 -8.26 30.13 -3.11
CA PHE A 84 -7.48 29.52 -4.17
C PHE A 84 -8.16 29.66 -5.53
N LEU A 85 -9.45 29.27 -5.62
CA LEU A 85 -10.19 29.32 -6.87
C LEU A 85 -10.24 30.75 -7.42
N LYS A 86 -10.47 31.73 -6.54
CA LYS A 86 -10.50 33.15 -6.92
C LYS A 86 -9.15 33.64 -7.44
N ALA A 87 -8.07 33.29 -6.77
CA ALA A 87 -6.71 33.73 -7.12
C ALA A 87 -6.27 33.18 -8.49
N TYR A 88 -6.67 31.95 -8.81
CA TYR A 88 -6.29 31.28 -10.06
C TYR A 88 -7.38 31.28 -11.14
N GLY A 89 -8.50 31.98 -10.92
CA GLY A 89 -9.58 32.11 -11.90
C GLY A 89 -10.32 30.80 -12.19
N LEU A 90 -10.32 29.87 -11.24
CA LEU A 90 -10.96 28.56 -11.39
C LEU A 90 -12.43 28.63 -10.97
N ARG A 91 -13.28 27.90 -11.69
CA ARG A 91 -14.72 27.85 -11.37
C ARG A 91 -15.01 26.68 -10.41
N PRO A 92 -15.80 26.90 -9.34
CA PRO A 92 -16.27 25.81 -8.47
C PRO A 92 -17.01 24.73 -9.27
N GLY A 93 -16.91 23.47 -8.82
CA GLY A 93 -17.57 22.32 -9.45
C GLY A 93 -16.91 21.81 -10.75
N THR A 94 -15.77 22.37 -11.14
CA THR A 94 -14.98 21.87 -12.27
C THR A 94 -13.95 20.84 -11.83
N GLN A 95 -13.45 20.04 -12.79
CA GLN A 95 -12.40 19.06 -12.54
C GLN A 95 -11.14 19.73 -11.96
N ASP A 96 -10.76 20.89 -12.51
CA ASP A 96 -9.59 21.64 -12.03
C ASP A 96 -9.77 22.10 -10.58
N ALA A 97 -10.97 22.59 -10.22
CA ALA A 97 -11.25 22.97 -8.84
C ALA A 97 -11.07 21.79 -7.87
N TYR A 98 -11.55 20.60 -8.23
CA TYR A 98 -11.40 19.39 -7.42
C TYR A 98 -9.98 18.83 -7.43
N ALA A 99 -9.18 19.09 -8.46
CA ALA A 99 -7.79 18.65 -8.52
C ALA A 99 -6.90 19.40 -7.50
N PHE A 100 -7.20 20.69 -7.25
CA PHE A 100 -6.36 21.55 -6.43
C PHE A 100 -6.90 21.88 -5.04
N THR A 101 -8.22 21.77 -4.83
CA THR A 101 -8.82 22.07 -3.53
C THR A 101 -10.12 21.28 -3.33
N TYR A 102 -10.64 21.25 -2.10
CA TYR A 102 -11.85 20.49 -1.75
C TYR A 102 -12.82 21.37 -0.96
N LEU A 103 -13.87 21.85 -1.62
CA LEU A 103 -14.81 22.82 -1.04
C LEU A 103 -15.96 22.18 -0.27
N ASP A 104 -16.39 20.99 -0.67
CA ASP A 104 -17.60 20.33 -0.18
C ASP A 104 -17.31 19.16 0.78
N PHE A 105 -16.17 19.22 1.48
CA PHE A 105 -15.76 18.19 2.43
C PHE A 105 -16.88 17.77 3.38
N ALA A 106 -17.53 18.74 4.04
CA ALA A 106 -18.57 18.45 5.03
C ALA A 106 -19.80 17.74 4.43
N ALA A 107 -20.18 18.08 3.20
CA ALA A 107 -21.28 17.44 2.50
C ALA A 107 -20.91 16.02 2.06
N ALA A 108 -19.72 15.84 1.48
CA ALA A 108 -19.21 14.55 1.06
C ALA A 108 -18.96 13.62 2.26
N ALA A 109 -18.42 14.12 3.36
CA ALA A 109 -18.22 13.34 4.58
C ALA A 109 -19.54 12.82 5.17
N ARG A 110 -20.61 13.61 5.11
CA ARG A 110 -21.94 13.14 5.50
C ARG A 110 -22.52 12.09 4.55
N THR A 111 -22.27 12.25 3.26
CA THR A 111 -22.80 11.36 2.22
C THR A 111 -22.08 10.02 2.19
N TYR A 112 -20.78 10.03 2.21
CA TYR A 112 -19.95 8.82 2.01
C TYR A 112 -19.43 8.21 3.32
N GLY A 113 -19.35 8.99 4.40
CA GLY A 113 -18.81 8.52 5.67
C GLY A 113 -17.31 8.21 5.60
N LYS A 114 -16.87 7.32 6.48
CA LYS A 114 -15.49 6.85 6.55
C LYS A 114 -15.31 5.58 5.71
N VAL A 115 -14.17 5.47 5.02
CA VAL A 115 -13.82 4.38 4.11
C VAL A 115 -12.44 3.82 4.42
N GLY A 116 -12.12 2.65 3.85
CA GLY A 116 -10.83 1.97 4.06
C GLY A 116 -10.73 1.31 5.43
N GLY A 117 -9.51 1.16 5.93
CA GLY A 117 -9.19 0.48 7.18
C GLY A 117 -9.04 -1.03 7.06
N PHE A 118 -8.22 -1.60 7.94
CA PHE A 118 -7.84 -3.03 7.89
C PHE A 118 -9.02 -3.97 8.13
N ALA A 119 -10.04 -3.57 8.87
CA ALA A 119 -11.24 -4.41 9.07
C ALA A 119 -12.01 -4.63 7.76
N HIS A 120 -12.13 -3.59 6.93
CA HIS A 120 -12.73 -3.71 5.60
C HIS A 120 -11.85 -4.52 4.65
N LEU A 121 -10.53 -4.25 4.65
CA LEU A 121 -9.56 -5.03 3.90
C LEU A 121 -9.62 -6.51 4.28
N ALA A 122 -9.65 -6.84 5.58
CA ALA A 122 -9.76 -8.21 6.06
C ALA A 122 -11.03 -8.92 5.58
N THR A 123 -12.16 -8.21 5.54
CA THR A 123 -13.42 -8.75 5.00
C THR A 123 -13.27 -9.09 3.52
N LEU A 124 -12.68 -8.19 2.74
CA LEU A 124 -12.42 -8.39 1.31
C LEU A 124 -11.45 -9.57 1.07
N VAL A 125 -10.32 -9.59 1.78
CA VAL A 125 -9.31 -10.65 1.68
C VAL A 125 -9.91 -12.01 2.02
N LYS A 126 -10.66 -12.13 3.12
CA LYS A 126 -11.34 -13.37 3.50
C LYS A 126 -12.29 -13.86 2.41
N ARG A 127 -13.11 -12.99 1.85
CA ARG A 127 -14.02 -13.31 0.73
C ARG A 127 -13.25 -13.79 -0.50
N MET A 128 -12.17 -13.11 -0.86
CA MET A 128 -11.37 -13.48 -2.03
C MET A 128 -10.62 -14.79 -1.81
N LYS A 129 -9.96 -14.99 -0.66
CA LYS A 129 -9.29 -16.26 -0.31
C LYS A 129 -10.28 -17.43 -0.27
N ALA A 130 -11.48 -17.25 0.29
CA ALA A 130 -12.52 -18.28 0.31
C ALA A 130 -12.93 -18.75 -1.10
N SER A 131 -12.91 -17.85 -2.07
CA SER A 131 -13.22 -18.18 -3.46
C SER A 131 -12.03 -18.72 -4.26
N ARG A 132 -10.80 -18.63 -3.73
CA ARG A 132 -9.54 -19.02 -4.36
C ARG A 132 -8.66 -19.80 -3.38
N PRO A 133 -8.97 -21.09 -3.13
CA PRO A 133 -8.20 -21.93 -2.21
C PRO A 133 -6.70 -21.94 -2.56
N GLY A 134 -5.85 -21.77 -1.55
CA GLY A 134 -4.40 -21.70 -1.74
C GLY A 134 -3.87 -20.35 -2.26
N ALA A 135 -4.71 -19.31 -2.34
CA ALA A 135 -4.26 -17.97 -2.70
C ALA A 135 -3.31 -17.40 -1.66
N LEU A 136 -2.18 -16.84 -2.09
CA LEU A 136 -1.27 -16.06 -1.25
C LEU A 136 -1.69 -14.60 -1.19
N LEU A 137 -1.52 -13.99 -0.03
CA LEU A 137 -1.68 -12.55 0.18
C LEU A 137 -0.30 -11.89 0.25
N LEU A 138 -0.04 -10.99 -0.69
CA LEU A 138 1.21 -10.26 -0.82
C LEU A 138 1.02 -8.82 -0.35
N ASP A 139 1.94 -8.34 0.47
CA ASP A 139 2.04 -6.95 0.92
C ASP A 139 3.22 -6.28 0.18
N GLY A 140 2.92 -5.29 -0.64
CA GLY A 140 3.90 -4.53 -1.42
C GLY A 140 4.74 -3.56 -0.57
N GLY A 141 4.49 -3.45 0.73
CA GLY A 141 5.17 -2.50 1.62
C GLY A 141 4.43 -1.17 1.74
N ASP A 142 5.02 -0.25 2.49
CA ASP A 142 4.43 1.01 2.92
C ASP A 142 3.15 0.81 3.76
N THR A 143 3.20 -0.23 4.56
CA THR A 143 2.06 -0.66 5.38
C THR A 143 2.19 -0.16 6.81
N TRP A 144 3.42 -0.14 7.39
CA TRP A 144 3.59 0.13 8.83
C TRP A 144 3.67 1.61 9.19
N GLN A 145 3.89 2.52 8.24
CA GLN A 145 4.14 3.94 8.48
C GLN A 145 3.07 4.80 7.82
N GLY A 146 2.63 5.88 8.50
CA GLY A 146 1.73 6.89 7.93
C GLY A 146 0.68 7.44 8.90
N SER A 147 0.54 6.90 10.12
CA SER A 147 -0.37 7.43 11.14
C SER A 147 0.36 7.85 12.43
N GLY A 148 -0.27 8.71 13.22
CA GLY A 148 0.25 9.10 14.54
C GLY A 148 0.39 7.90 15.48
N THR A 149 -0.57 6.97 15.45
CA THR A 149 -0.51 5.74 16.26
C THR A 149 0.72 4.90 15.86
N ALA A 150 0.89 4.65 14.59
CA ALA A 150 2.03 3.89 14.10
C ALA A 150 3.37 4.57 14.42
N MET A 151 3.43 5.91 14.38
CA MET A 151 4.62 6.64 14.82
C MET A 151 4.93 6.39 16.30
N TRP A 152 3.93 6.43 17.16
CA TRP A 152 4.11 6.24 18.62
C TRP A 152 4.44 4.80 18.98
N THR A 153 3.90 3.83 18.25
CA THR A 153 4.13 2.39 18.46
C THR A 153 5.31 1.84 17.66
N LYS A 154 5.96 2.67 16.84
CA LYS A 154 6.96 2.27 15.83
C LYS A 154 6.44 1.18 14.88
N GLY A 155 5.19 1.33 14.44
CA GLY A 155 4.54 0.41 13.53
C GLY A 155 4.00 -0.88 14.16
N GLN A 156 4.10 -1.08 15.48
CA GLN A 156 3.66 -2.33 16.11
C GLN A 156 2.18 -2.63 15.89
N ASP A 157 1.31 -1.62 15.94
CA ASP A 157 -0.12 -1.73 15.65
C ASP A 157 -0.37 -2.31 14.24
N MET A 158 0.45 -1.92 13.27
CA MET A 158 0.34 -2.39 11.89
C MET A 158 1.01 -3.75 11.68
N VAL A 159 2.08 -4.06 12.39
CA VAL A 159 2.67 -5.42 12.43
C VAL A 159 1.65 -6.42 12.94
N ASP A 160 0.96 -6.10 14.04
CA ASP A 160 -0.10 -6.94 14.60
C ASP A 160 -1.28 -7.09 13.63
N ALA A 161 -1.67 -6.00 12.97
CA ALA A 161 -2.73 -6.00 11.97
C ALA A 161 -2.36 -6.84 10.73
N THR A 162 -1.11 -6.73 10.25
CA THR A 162 -0.59 -7.50 9.12
C THR A 162 -0.57 -9.00 9.42
N LEU A 163 -0.13 -9.38 10.62
CA LEU A 163 -0.19 -10.75 11.11
C LEU A 163 -1.64 -11.27 11.20
N ALA A 164 -2.55 -10.46 11.76
CA ALA A 164 -3.96 -10.81 11.90
C ALA A 164 -4.68 -10.89 10.55
N LEU A 165 -4.27 -10.11 9.55
CA LEU A 165 -4.79 -10.15 8.19
C LEU A 165 -4.40 -11.46 7.47
N GLY A 166 -3.31 -12.09 7.89
CA GLY A 166 -2.79 -13.30 7.29
C GLY A 166 -2.05 -13.05 5.99
N VAL A 167 -1.15 -12.06 6.01
CA VAL A 167 -0.18 -11.81 4.93
C VAL A 167 0.76 -13.01 4.86
N ASP A 168 1.06 -13.47 3.65
CA ASP A 168 1.96 -14.59 3.42
C ASP A 168 3.39 -14.15 3.08
N VAL A 169 3.53 -13.08 2.27
CA VAL A 169 4.83 -12.53 1.85
C VAL A 169 4.74 -11.01 1.81
N MET A 170 5.78 -10.30 2.24
CA MET A 170 5.86 -8.85 2.15
C MET A 170 7.25 -8.35 1.75
N THR A 171 7.28 -7.15 1.18
CA THR A 171 8.47 -6.33 1.01
C THR A 171 8.33 -5.01 1.76
N ALA A 172 9.22 -4.03 1.57
CA ALA A 172 9.21 -2.81 2.37
C ALA A 172 9.44 -1.53 1.56
N HIS A 173 9.01 -0.42 2.14
CA HIS A 173 9.25 0.96 1.73
C HIS A 173 9.55 1.85 2.94
N TRP A 174 8.55 2.55 3.48
CA TRP A 174 8.72 3.43 4.65
C TRP A 174 8.82 2.68 5.99
N GLU A 175 8.71 1.36 6.01
CA GLU A 175 9.04 0.55 7.18
C GLU A 175 10.42 0.88 7.71
N PHE A 176 11.36 1.16 6.80
CA PHE A 176 12.75 1.52 7.14
C PHE A 176 12.90 2.85 7.88
N THR A 177 11.88 3.71 7.92
CA THR A 177 11.90 4.95 8.70
C THR A 177 11.95 4.71 10.22
N TYR A 178 11.57 3.51 10.65
CA TYR A 178 11.70 3.11 12.06
C TYR A 178 13.12 2.67 12.45
N GLY A 179 14.06 2.66 11.50
CA GLY A 179 15.46 2.32 11.68
C GLY A 179 15.79 0.83 11.43
N ALA A 180 17.02 0.60 11.01
CA ALA A 180 17.52 -0.72 10.61
C ALA A 180 17.35 -1.78 11.68
N GLU A 181 17.76 -1.49 12.92
CA GLU A 181 17.67 -2.42 14.04
C GLU A 181 16.23 -2.81 14.37
N HIS A 182 15.32 -1.83 14.40
CA HIS A 182 13.92 -2.09 14.69
C HIS A 182 13.27 -2.99 13.63
N VAL A 183 13.46 -2.66 12.34
CA VAL A 183 12.89 -3.47 11.25
C VAL A 183 13.44 -4.89 11.28
N LYS A 184 14.75 -5.04 11.51
CA LYS A 184 15.39 -6.35 11.61
C LYS A 184 14.84 -7.17 12.77
N SER A 185 14.69 -6.56 13.96
CA SER A 185 14.07 -7.21 15.12
C SER A 185 12.63 -7.66 14.83
N VAL A 186 11.79 -6.81 14.23
CA VAL A 186 10.42 -7.20 13.85
C VAL A 186 10.44 -8.40 12.89
N VAL A 187 11.28 -8.37 11.87
CA VAL A 187 11.36 -9.46 10.89
C VAL A 187 11.83 -10.76 11.54
N GLU A 188 12.88 -10.71 12.36
CA GLU A 188 13.49 -11.91 12.97
C GLU A 188 12.67 -12.48 14.11
N GLU A 189 11.99 -11.66 14.91
CA GLU A 189 11.32 -12.09 16.14
C GLU A 189 9.81 -12.25 15.98
N GLN A 190 9.17 -11.42 15.14
CA GLN A 190 7.72 -11.41 15.06
C GLN A 190 7.18 -12.01 13.75
N LEU A 191 7.84 -11.76 12.60
CA LEU A 191 7.39 -12.24 11.30
C LEU A 191 7.93 -13.64 10.96
N LYS A 192 9.09 -14.01 11.47
CA LYS A 192 9.76 -15.28 11.17
C LYS A 192 8.84 -16.49 11.36
N GLY A 193 8.70 -17.28 10.29
CA GLY A 193 7.83 -18.46 10.28
C GLY A 193 6.34 -18.17 10.13
N LYS A 194 5.95 -16.88 10.00
CA LYS A 194 4.57 -16.45 9.78
C LYS A 194 4.42 -15.70 8.46
N ILE A 195 5.28 -14.72 8.21
CA ILE A 195 5.31 -13.91 7.00
C ILE A 195 6.73 -13.94 6.44
N ASP A 196 6.90 -14.27 5.16
CA ASP A 196 8.19 -14.16 4.49
C ASP A 196 8.46 -12.70 4.13
N PHE A 197 9.38 -12.06 4.83
CA PHE A 197 9.85 -10.73 4.49
C PHE A 197 10.98 -10.85 3.46
N VAL A 198 10.79 -10.29 2.27
CA VAL A 198 11.72 -10.46 1.14
C VAL A 198 12.17 -9.12 0.56
N ALA A 199 13.51 -8.95 0.40
CA ALA A 199 14.11 -7.76 -0.17
C ALA A 199 15.49 -8.07 -0.76
N GLN A 200 15.56 -8.41 -2.05
CA GLN A 200 16.82 -8.80 -2.71
C GLN A 200 17.83 -7.64 -2.82
N ASN A 201 17.34 -6.42 -2.82
CA ASN A 201 18.13 -5.21 -3.07
C ASN A 201 18.61 -4.50 -1.78
N VAL A 202 18.39 -5.08 -0.61
CA VAL A 202 18.90 -4.55 0.65
C VAL A 202 20.12 -5.37 1.10
N GLN A 203 21.30 -4.75 1.10
CA GLN A 203 22.57 -5.38 1.39
C GLN A 203 23.38 -4.55 2.40
N THR A 204 24.35 -5.20 3.06
CA THR A 204 25.31 -4.50 3.92
C THR A 204 26.28 -3.65 3.08
N ASN A 205 26.76 -2.56 3.62
CA ASN A 205 27.69 -1.63 2.94
C ASN A 205 29.10 -2.23 2.78
N ASP A 206 29.51 -3.11 3.68
CA ASP A 206 30.88 -3.62 3.77
C ASP A 206 31.14 -4.78 2.79
N PHE A 207 30.35 -5.84 2.87
CA PHE A 207 30.58 -7.05 2.05
C PHE A 207 29.46 -7.29 1.03
N GLY A 208 28.41 -6.51 1.01
CA GLY A 208 27.26 -6.72 0.13
C GLY A 208 26.43 -7.95 0.50
N ASP A 209 26.49 -8.37 1.75
CA ASP A 209 25.69 -9.48 2.24
C ASP A 209 24.21 -9.14 2.26
N PRO A 210 23.31 -10.08 1.94
CA PRO A 210 21.87 -9.86 2.04
C PRO A 210 21.46 -9.58 3.47
N VAL A 211 20.72 -8.48 3.71
CA VAL A 211 20.15 -8.17 5.02
C VAL A 211 18.89 -9.00 5.28
N PHE A 212 18.10 -9.23 4.24
CA PHE A 212 16.87 -10.02 4.27
C PHE A 212 16.92 -11.14 3.24
N ALA A 213 16.01 -12.11 3.37
CA ALA A 213 15.84 -13.13 2.34
C ALA A 213 15.53 -12.46 0.98
N PRO A 214 16.25 -12.81 -0.10
CA PRO A 214 16.01 -12.19 -1.41
C PRO A 214 14.69 -12.63 -2.02
N TYR A 215 14.24 -13.84 -1.74
CA TYR A 215 13.02 -14.44 -2.27
C TYR A 215 12.50 -15.56 -1.37
N THR A 216 11.30 -16.02 -1.66
CA THR A 216 10.73 -17.28 -1.13
C THR A 216 10.13 -18.09 -2.27
N ILE A 217 10.05 -19.42 -2.11
CA ILE A 217 9.39 -20.32 -3.07
C ILE A 217 8.24 -21.02 -2.34
N ARG A 218 7.03 -20.91 -2.88
CA ARG A 218 5.83 -21.52 -2.36
C ARG A 218 5.20 -22.44 -3.41
N THR A 219 4.74 -23.60 -3.01
CA THR A 219 3.97 -24.47 -3.90
C THR A 219 2.49 -24.16 -3.80
N MET A 220 1.91 -23.65 -4.89
CA MET A 220 0.52 -23.25 -4.97
C MET A 220 -0.24 -24.19 -5.90
N ASN A 221 -1.14 -25.02 -5.34
CA ASN A 221 -1.91 -25.99 -6.12
C ASN A 221 -1.04 -26.84 -7.06
N GLY A 222 0.12 -27.28 -6.55
CA GLY A 222 1.10 -28.08 -7.31
C GLY A 222 2.06 -27.29 -8.20
N VAL A 223 1.95 -25.96 -8.27
CA VAL A 223 2.84 -25.09 -9.05
C VAL A 223 3.86 -24.43 -8.14
N PRO A 224 5.18 -24.62 -8.35
CA PRO A 224 6.21 -23.87 -7.64
C PRO A 224 6.25 -22.40 -8.12
N VAL A 225 5.98 -21.48 -7.19
CA VAL A 225 5.95 -20.03 -7.41
C VAL A 225 7.05 -19.39 -6.58
N ALA A 226 7.99 -18.71 -7.23
CA ALA A 226 8.99 -17.87 -6.56
C ALA A 226 8.48 -16.43 -6.46
N ILE A 227 8.69 -15.81 -5.29
CA ILE A 227 8.37 -14.40 -5.04
C ILE A 227 9.66 -13.73 -4.62
N ILE A 228 10.20 -12.87 -5.48
CA ILE A 228 11.43 -12.10 -5.26
C ILE A 228 11.02 -10.72 -4.75
N GLY A 229 11.57 -10.28 -3.62
CA GLY A 229 11.29 -8.97 -3.05
C GLY A 229 12.18 -7.89 -3.64
N GLN A 230 11.59 -6.75 -3.93
CA GLN A 230 12.27 -5.52 -4.35
C GLN A 230 11.76 -4.36 -3.50
N ALA A 231 12.47 -4.06 -2.42
CA ALA A 231 12.17 -2.93 -1.56
C ALA A 231 12.44 -1.60 -2.27
N PHE A 232 11.88 -0.50 -1.75
CA PHE A 232 12.05 0.83 -2.32
C PHE A 232 13.53 1.19 -2.51
N PRO A 233 13.98 1.41 -3.76
CA PRO A 233 15.41 1.51 -4.06
C PRO A 233 16.04 2.82 -3.62
N TYR A 234 15.24 3.85 -3.38
CA TYR A 234 15.71 5.21 -3.05
C TYR A 234 15.60 5.54 -1.56
N THR A 235 15.43 4.55 -0.69
CA THR A 235 15.32 4.73 0.76
C THR A 235 16.42 5.65 1.34
N PRO A 236 17.73 5.51 1.00
CA PRO A 236 18.78 6.36 1.55
C PRO A 236 18.80 7.80 0.99
N ILE A 237 18.06 8.06 -0.08
CA ILE A 237 17.93 9.40 -0.69
C ILE A 237 16.70 10.11 -0.12
N ALA A 238 15.61 9.36 0.05
CA ALA A 238 14.32 9.87 0.51
C ALA A 238 14.28 10.07 2.03
N ASN A 239 15.19 9.45 2.78
CA ASN A 239 15.23 9.47 4.24
C ASN A 239 16.59 9.90 4.78
N PRO A 240 16.66 10.40 6.04
CA PRO A 240 17.91 10.59 6.73
C PRO A 240 18.76 9.31 6.76
N ARG A 241 20.02 9.41 6.31
CA ARG A 241 20.92 8.26 6.20
C ARG A 241 21.07 7.45 7.48
N TYR A 242 20.93 8.09 8.64
CA TYR A 242 21.08 7.43 9.94
C TYR A 242 19.97 6.43 10.28
N PHE A 243 18.88 6.36 9.50
CA PHE A 243 17.89 5.30 9.66
C PHE A 243 18.42 3.93 9.23
N VAL A 244 19.22 3.93 8.16
CA VAL A 244 19.78 2.71 7.57
C VAL A 244 21.26 2.92 7.21
N PRO A 245 22.13 3.23 8.22
CA PRO A 245 23.49 3.71 7.96
C PRO A 245 24.36 2.67 7.25
N ASP A 246 24.15 1.40 7.56
CA ASP A 246 25.01 0.29 7.13
C ASP A 246 24.42 -0.51 5.96
N TRP A 247 23.34 -0.02 5.36
CA TRP A 247 22.66 -0.71 4.26
C TRP A 247 22.74 0.06 2.95
N THR A 248 22.88 -0.70 1.86
CA THR A 248 22.72 -0.24 0.48
C THR A 248 21.39 -0.69 -0.09
N PHE A 249 20.92 0.10 -1.04
CA PHE A 249 19.68 -0.12 -1.77
C PHE A 249 19.97 0.08 -3.27
N GLY A 250 18.95 0.10 -4.09
CA GLY A 250 19.03 0.33 -5.52
C GLY A 250 18.13 -0.63 -6.29
N ILE A 251 18.03 -0.44 -7.60
CA ILE A 251 17.23 -1.32 -8.46
C ILE A 251 17.97 -2.65 -8.63
N GLN A 252 19.29 -2.63 -8.84
CA GLN A 252 20.18 -3.79 -8.93
C GLN A 252 19.68 -4.84 -9.96
N GLU A 253 19.49 -4.42 -11.21
CA GLU A 253 18.89 -5.23 -12.26
C GLU A 253 19.63 -6.56 -12.49
N GLU A 254 20.98 -6.54 -12.55
CA GLU A 254 21.78 -7.75 -12.76
C GLU A 254 21.58 -8.77 -11.62
N ARG A 255 21.51 -8.28 -10.38
CA ARG A 255 21.24 -9.11 -9.22
C ARG A 255 19.83 -9.69 -9.27
N LEU A 256 18.84 -8.88 -9.64
CA LEU A 256 17.47 -9.33 -9.80
C LEU A 256 17.38 -10.43 -10.88
N GLN A 257 18.07 -10.24 -12.01
CA GLN A 257 18.12 -11.26 -13.07
C GLN A 257 18.79 -12.56 -12.56
N SER A 258 19.89 -12.45 -11.81
CA SER A 258 20.52 -13.62 -11.18
C SER A 258 19.58 -14.39 -10.26
N MET A 259 18.74 -13.67 -9.48
CA MET A 259 17.74 -14.33 -8.65
C MET A 259 16.66 -15.02 -9.48
N VAL A 260 16.22 -14.42 -10.58
CA VAL A 260 15.26 -15.06 -11.51
C VAL A 260 15.84 -16.36 -12.06
N ASP A 261 17.10 -16.34 -12.50
CA ASP A 261 17.77 -17.53 -13.05
C ASP A 261 17.95 -18.61 -11.97
N GLU A 262 18.33 -18.21 -10.77
CA GLU A 262 18.48 -19.11 -9.62
C GLU A 262 17.17 -19.80 -9.27
N VAL A 263 16.07 -19.05 -9.11
CA VAL A 263 14.77 -19.65 -8.73
C VAL A 263 14.19 -20.50 -9.85
N ARG A 264 14.44 -20.15 -11.11
CA ARG A 264 14.12 -21.01 -12.26
C ARG A 264 14.91 -22.32 -12.21
N GLY A 265 16.22 -22.25 -11.92
CA GLY A 265 17.06 -23.42 -11.70
C GLY A 265 16.60 -24.32 -10.54
N LYS A 266 15.96 -23.74 -9.53
CA LYS A 266 15.34 -24.46 -8.41
C LYS A 266 13.94 -25.01 -8.72
N GLY A 267 13.46 -24.87 -9.95
CA GLY A 267 12.21 -25.43 -10.43
C GLY A 267 11.00 -24.52 -10.35
N ALA A 268 11.18 -23.21 -10.07
CA ALA A 268 10.06 -22.27 -10.09
C ALA A 268 9.46 -22.16 -11.50
N GLN A 269 8.18 -22.46 -11.62
CA GLN A 269 7.43 -22.36 -12.87
C GLN A 269 6.87 -20.95 -13.07
N VAL A 270 6.54 -20.27 -11.97
CA VAL A 270 6.11 -18.86 -11.95
C VAL A 270 7.11 -18.06 -11.12
N VAL A 271 7.52 -16.91 -11.63
CA VAL A 271 8.37 -15.95 -10.91
C VAL A 271 7.62 -14.63 -10.82
N VAL A 272 7.49 -14.13 -9.61
CA VAL A 272 6.84 -12.88 -9.27
C VAL A 272 7.87 -11.94 -8.68
N VAL A 273 7.93 -10.71 -9.13
CA VAL A 273 8.68 -9.64 -8.47
C VAL A 273 7.67 -8.83 -7.64
N LEU A 274 7.77 -8.95 -6.32
CA LEU A 274 7.03 -8.12 -5.38
C LEU A 274 7.84 -6.83 -5.18
N SER A 275 7.44 -5.78 -5.90
CA SER A 275 8.25 -4.57 -6.06
C SER A 275 7.57 -3.34 -5.50
N HIS A 276 8.37 -2.50 -4.82
CA HIS A 276 7.98 -1.16 -4.39
C HIS A 276 8.91 -0.10 -5.00
N ASN A 277 9.07 -0.12 -6.31
CA ASN A 277 10.00 0.81 -7.00
C ASN A 277 9.40 2.20 -7.22
N GLY A 278 8.11 2.36 -7.03
CA GLY A 278 7.37 3.55 -7.46
C GLY A 278 7.12 3.55 -8.98
N MET A 279 6.74 4.71 -9.50
CA MET A 279 6.54 4.94 -10.94
C MET A 279 7.72 5.72 -11.52
#